data_ae4f674e2b8d449e29d618bda29f159f
#
_entry.id   ae4f674e2b8d449e29d618bda29f159f
#
_cell.length_a   1.000
_cell.length_b   1.000
_cell.length_c   1.000
_cell.angle_alpha   90.00
_cell.angle_beta   90.00
_cell.angle_gamma   90.00
#
_symmetry.space_group_name_H-M   'P 1'
#
loop_
_entity.id
_entity.type
_entity.pdbx_description
1 polymer ?
#
loop_
_entity_poly.entity_id
_entity_poly.type
_entity_poly.pdbx_seq_one_letter_code
_entity_poly.pdbx_strand_id
1 'polypeptide(L)'
;MSDQYVWLLWSSAFLVPWGIIYISFPAHRRAMLWASLFTTPFGLSEPLFVPEYWSPPSLFDLALRTGFDIESLIFCFGIGGIAAVMYNLLTHRVPVAVPANERERPLHRHHYKALAAPFVTFVPLYFLPWNPIYPSIVAMAVGAAANILCRPDLKWKTGIGGLLFLIYYALFLVGLEWSAPGYIDRVWNLSALSGINIAFMPLEELLFAITFGMYWAGVYEHFTWRKC
;
A
#
# COMPACT_ATOMS: atom_id res chain seq x y z
N MET A 1 -9.66 -17.34 18.55
CA MET A 1 -9.67 -15.89 18.83
C MET A 1 -10.98 -15.32 18.35
N SER A 2 -11.59 -14.34 19.04
CA SER A 2 -12.80 -13.69 18.52
C SER A 2 -12.45 -12.89 17.28
N ASP A 3 -13.26 -12.98 16.21
CA ASP A 3 -13.01 -12.30 14.93
C ASP A 3 -12.85 -10.77 15.11
N GLN A 4 -13.48 -10.19 16.13
CA GLN A 4 -13.36 -8.77 16.49
C GLN A 4 -11.93 -8.29 16.77
N TYR A 5 -11.03 -9.18 17.21
CA TYR A 5 -9.65 -8.82 17.52
C TYR A 5 -8.66 -9.28 16.44
N VAL A 6 -9.09 -10.03 15.45
CA VAL A 6 -8.21 -10.55 14.40
C VAL A 6 -7.62 -9.40 13.60
N TRP A 7 -8.46 -8.45 13.16
CA TRP A 7 -8.02 -7.30 12.39
C TRP A 7 -7.13 -6.37 13.20
N LEU A 8 -7.46 -6.10 14.47
CA LEU A 8 -6.60 -5.31 15.36
C LEU A 8 -5.23 -5.96 15.57
N LEU A 9 -5.18 -7.27 15.79
CA LEU A 9 -3.93 -7.99 15.97
C LEU A 9 -3.06 -7.88 14.72
N TRP A 10 -3.63 -8.15 13.55
CA TRP A 10 -2.87 -8.23 12.31
C TRP A 10 -2.50 -6.87 11.74
N SER A 11 -3.34 -5.85 11.87
CA SER A 11 -2.96 -4.47 11.56
C SER A 11 -1.80 -4.01 12.45
N SER A 12 -1.86 -4.33 13.75
CA SER A 12 -0.78 -4.03 14.71
C SER A 12 0.48 -4.87 14.46
N ALA A 13 0.36 -6.09 13.94
CA ALA A 13 1.50 -6.94 13.61
C ALA A 13 2.46 -6.28 12.58
N PHE A 14 1.93 -5.41 11.69
CA PHE A 14 2.77 -4.63 10.78
C PHE A 14 3.71 -3.65 11.50
N LEU A 15 3.37 -3.22 12.72
CA LEU A 15 4.21 -2.32 13.50
C LEU A 15 5.47 -3.02 14.04
N VAL A 16 5.48 -4.36 14.15
CA VAL A 16 6.63 -5.12 14.63
C VAL A 16 7.80 -5.02 13.63
N PRO A 17 7.68 -5.47 12.36
CA PRO A 17 8.76 -5.30 11.39
C PRO A 17 9.03 -3.82 11.11
N TRP A 18 8.03 -2.95 11.13
CA TRP A 18 8.22 -1.51 11.02
C TRP A 18 9.15 -0.98 12.12
N GLY A 19 8.88 -1.31 13.38
CA GLY A 19 9.69 -0.89 14.52
C GLY A 19 11.12 -1.45 14.47
N ILE A 20 11.27 -2.72 14.09
CA ILE A 20 12.59 -3.36 13.92
C ILE A 20 13.41 -2.61 12.88
N ILE A 21 12.84 -2.33 11.70
CA ILE A 21 13.51 -1.60 10.61
C ILE A 21 13.85 -0.18 11.06
N TYR A 22 12.91 0.52 11.68
CA TYR A 22 13.08 1.89 12.15
C TYR A 22 14.23 2.03 13.17
N ILE A 23 14.35 1.09 14.08
CA ILE A 23 15.41 1.08 15.09
C ILE A 23 16.76 0.69 14.47
N SER A 24 16.77 -0.37 13.63
CA SER A 24 18.00 -0.97 13.10
C SER A 24 18.62 -0.19 11.94
N PHE A 25 17.83 0.62 11.19
CA PHE A 25 18.31 1.32 10.00
C PHE A 25 18.07 2.84 10.06
N PRO A 26 18.87 3.59 10.84
CA PRO A 26 18.68 5.04 11.05
C PRO A 26 18.62 5.88 9.77
N ALA A 27 19.35 5.47 8.73
CA ALA A 27 19.38 6.17 7.45
C ALA A 27 18.02 6.19 6.71
N HIS A 28 17.12 5.26 7.05
CA HIS A 28 15.81 5.12 6.42
C HIS A 28 14.65 5.69 7.25
N ARG A 29 14.88 6.08 8.50
CA ARG A 29 13.85 6.56 9.43
C ARG A 29 12.99 7.67 8.85
N ARG A 30 13.63 8.65 8.20
CA ARG A 30 12.91 9.80 7.61
C ARG A 30 11.98 9.35 6.50
N ALA A 31 12.42 8.46 5.61
CA ALA A 31 11.60 7.93 4.51
C ALA A 31 10.44 7.10 5.06
N MET A 32 10.71 6.21 6.02
CA MET A 32 9.69 5.39 6.67
C MET A 32 8.61 6.24 7.33
N LEU A 33 9.02 7.16 8.22
CA LEU A 33 8.06 7.98 8.97
C LEU A 33 7.24 8.87 8.05
N TRP A 34 7.88 9.49 7.04
CA TRP A 34 7.20 10.30 6.04
C TRP A 34 6.16 9.46 5.27
N ALA A 35 6.55 8.29 4.78
CA ALA A 35 5.67 7.42 4.02
C ALA A 35 4.53 6.89 4.90
N SER A 36 4.80 6.49 6.13
CA SER A 36 3.77 6.07 7.10
C SER A 36 2.75 7.16 7.37
N LEU A 37 3.20 8.37 7.69
CA LEU A 37 2.29 9.49 7.95
C LEU A 37 1.48 9.90 6.72
N PHE A 38 2.06 9.78 5.53
CA PHE A 38 1.36 10.09 4.29
C PHE A 38 0.35 9.00 3.90
N THR A 39 0.60 7.74 4.30
CA THR A 39 -0.33 6.62 4.03
C THR A 39 -1.46 6.54 5.05
N THR A 40 -1.22 6.92 6.30
CA THR A 40 -2.20 6.80 7.39
C THR A 40 -3.60 7.37 7.04
N PRO A 41 -3.73 8.57 6.43
CA PRO A 41 -5.04 9.11 6.05
C PRO A 41 -5.85 8.23 5.10
N PHE A 42 -5.22 7.32 4.36
CA PHE A 42 -5.96 6.37 3.51
C PHE A 42 -6.76 5.35 4.31
N GLY A 43 -6.45 5.12 5.59
CA GLY A 43 -7.35 4.38 6.49
C GLY A 43 -8.72 5.03 6.65
N LEU A 44 -8.85 6.35 6.39
CA LEU A 44 -10.14 7.04 6.36
C LEU A 44 -10.92 6.82 5.06
N SER A 45 -10.35 6.14 4.07
CA SER A 45 -11.07 5.74 2.84
C SER A 45 -11.89 4.46 3.00
N GLU A 46 -11.86 3.84 4.17
CA GLU A 46 -12.60 2.60 4.49
C GLU A 46 -14.06 2.62 4.03
N PRO A 47 -14.85 3.70 4.20
CA PRO A 47 -16.24 3.75 3.73
C PRO A 47 -16.42 3.60 2.22
N LEU A 48 -15.36 3.72 1.44
CA LEU A 48 -15.39 3.46 -0.01
C LEU A 48 -15.34 1.96 -0.35
N PHE A 49 -14.93 1.13 0.61
CA PHE A 49 -14.67 -0.29 0.44
C PHE A 49 -15.64 -1.17 1.24
N VAL A 50 -16.10 -0.68 2.39
CA VAL A 50 -17.04 -1.40 3.26
C VAL A 50 -18.48 -1.04 2.88
N PRO A 51 -19.38 -2.01 2.68
CA PRO A 51 -19.17 -3.47 2.74
C PRO A 51 -18.88 -4.12 1.37
N GLU A 52 -18.79 -3.37 0.30
CA GLU A 52 -18.74 -3.88 -1.08
C GLU A 52 -17.53 -4.78 -1.34
N TYR A 53 -16.39 -4.46 -0.74
CA TYR A 53 -15.16 -5.24 -0.89
C TYR A 53 -14.93 -6.18 0.29
N TRP A 54 -15.03 -5.66 1.50
CA TRP A 54 -14.83 -6.40 2.74
C TRP A 54 -15.61 -5.77 3.90
N SER A 55 -15.74 -6.50 5.00
CA SER A 55 -16.43 -6.01 6.19
C SER A 55 -15.78 -6.58 7.47
N PRO A 56 -14.60 -6.07 7.87
CA PRO A 56 -13.89 -6.62 9.01
C PRO A 56 -14.59 -6.25 10.32
N PRO A 57 -14.80 -7.20 11.22
CA PRO A 57 -15.15 -6.88 12.60
C PRO A 57 -14.03 -6.04 13.22
N SER A 58 -14.40 -4.86 13.73
CA SER A 58 -13.45 -3.87 14.25
C SER A 58 -13.66 -3.62 15.73
N LEU A 59 -12.68 -2.99 16.37
CA LEU A 59 -12.76 -2.62 17.78
C LEU A 59 -13.96 -1.68 18.02
N PHE A 60 -14.78 -2.00 19.03
CA PHE A 60 -16.03 -1.29 19.38
C PHE A 60 -17.07 -1.24 18.24
N ASP A 61 -16.99 -2.13 17.26
CA ASP A 61 -17.81 -2.13 16.05
C ASP A 61 -17.76 -0.80 15.28
N LEU A 62 -16.63 -0.11 15.32
CA LEU A 62 -16.48 1.23 14.72
C LEU A 62 -16.72 1.20 13.22
N ALA A 63 -16.19 0.22 12.50
CA ALA A 63 -16.40 0.10 11.06
C ALA A 63 -17.89 0.01 10.70
N LEU A 64 -18.66 -0.83 11.41
CA LEU A 64 -20.10 -0.99 11.19
C LEU A 64 -20.92 0.27 11.56
N ARG A 65 -20.48 1.00 12.58
CA ARG A 65 -21.22 2.18 13.09
C ARG A 65 -20.90 3.46 12.35
N THR A 66 -19.67 3.63 11.92
CA THR A 66 -19.16 4.90 11.39
C THR A 66 -18.57 4.79 9.98
N GLY A 67 -18.34 3.57 9.49
CA GLY A 67 -17.60 3.29 8.27
C GLY A 67 -16.07 3.42 8.44
N PHE A 68 -15.58 3.77 9.64
CA PHE A 68 -14.14 3.94 9.92
C PHE A 68 -13.72 3.02 11.04
N ASP A 69 -12.47 2.60 11.04
CA ASP A 69 -11.84 1.88 12.13
C ASP A 69 -10.42 2.37 12.41
N ILE A 70 -9.91 2.05 13.60
CA ILE A 70 -8.56 2.42 14.04
C ILE A 70 -7.55 1.49 13.39
N GLU A 71 -7.94 0.25 13.16
CA GLU A 71 -7.13 -0.81 12.59
C GLU A 71 -6.63 -0.45 11.19
N SER A 72 -7.50 0.13 10.36
CA SER A 72 -7.14 0.58 9.01
C SER A 72 -6.13 1.74 9.02
N LEU A 73 -6.20 2.63 10.03
CA LEU A 73 -5.17 3.67 10.21
C LEU A 73 -3.82 3.05 10.59
N ILE A 74 -3.82 2.08 11.52
CA ILE A 74 -2.61 1.36 11.94
C ILE A 74 -2.01 0.58 10.77
N PHE A 75 -2.85 -0.14 10.03
CA PHE A 75 -2.48 -0.89 8.84
C PHE A 75 -1.81 0.02 7.82
N CYS A 76 -2.47 1.12 7.43
CA CYS A 76 -1.92 2.08 6.46
C CYS A 76 -0.58 2.66 6.92
N PHE A 77 -0.46 3.02 8.21
CA PHE A 77 0.82 3.48 8.77
C PHE A 77 1.92 2.43 8.59
N GLY A 78 1.65 1.19 8.95
CA GLY A 78 2.63 0.10 8.89
C GLY A 78 3.09 -0.19 7.47
N ILE A 79 2.13 -0.43 6.55
CA ILE A 79 2.45 -0.82 5.17
C ILE A 79 3.17 0.29 4.39
N GLY A 80 2.77 1.56 4.58
CA GLY A 80 3.37 2.68 3.85
C GLY A 80 4.86 2.85 4.15
N GLY A 81 5.23 2.80 5.42
CA GLY A 81 6.63 2.93 5.83
C GLY A 81 7.51 1.77 5.37
N ILE A 82 6.99 0.55 5.44
CA ILE A 82 7.71 -0.65 5.00
C ILE A 82 7.89 -0.64 3.48
N ALA A 83 6.83 -0.44 2.71
CA ALA A 83 6.88 -0.43 1.24
C ALA A 83 7.89 0.58 0.70
N ALA A 84 7.99 1.76 1.32
CA ALA A 84 8.90 2.82 0.88
C ALA A 84 10.40 2.44 0.96
N VAL A 85 10.78 1.52 1.87
CA VAL A 85 12.18 1.24 2.15
C VAL A 85 12.65 -0.18 1.83
N MET A 86 11.75 -1.13 1.57
CA MET A 86 12.12 -2.55 1.34
C MET A 86 13.21 -2.71 0.27
N TYR A 87 13.06 -2.04 -0.88
CA TYR A 87 14.07 -2.05 -1.93
C TYR A 87 15.41 -1.49 -1.46
N ASN A 88 15.37 -0.38 -0.73
CA ASN A 88 16.58 0.29 -0.25
C ASN A 88 17.34 -0.58 0.74
N LEU A 89 16.61 -1.30 1.62
CA LEU A 89 17.18 -2.25 2.56
C LEU A 89 17.83 -3.43 1.83
N LEU A 90 17.14 -4.01 0.86
CA LEU A 90 17.66 -5.14 0.06
C LEU A 90 18.93 -4.76 -0.71
N THR A 91 18.97 -3.54 -1.27
CA THR A 91 20.08 -3.08 -2.11
C THR A 91 21.13 -2.27 -1.36
N HIS A 92 20.98 -2.11 -0.04
CA HIS A 92 21.85 -1.28 0.82
C HIS A 92 22.03 0.16 0.32
N ARG A 93 21.01 0.73 -0.35
CA ARG A 93 21.05 2.08 -0.89
C ARG A 93 20.39 3.08 0.04
N VAL A 94 21.03 4.23 0.20
CA VAL A 94 20.50 5.36 0.98
C VAL A 94 20.06 6.46 0.00
N PRO A 95 18.83 7.01 0.16
CA PRO A 95 18.34 8.06 -0.70
C PRO A 95 19.17 9.34 -0.62
N VAL A 96 19.73 9.79 -1.75
CA VAL A 96 20.50 11.04 -1.88
C VAL A 96 19.72 12.08 -2.67
N ALA A 97 20.00 13.38 -2.44
CA ALA A 97 19.32 14.45 -3.13
C ALA A 97 19.62 14.43 -4.64
N VAL A 98 18.60 14.65 -5.46
CA VAL A 98 18.76 14.85 -6.90
C VAL A 98 19.34 16.26 -7.13
N PRO A 99 20.42 16.42 -7.91
CA PRO A 99 21.01 17.73 -8.24
C PRO A 99 20.01 18.66 -8.95
N ALA A 100 20.12 19.97 -8.73
CA ALA A 100 19.20 20.95 -9.29
C ALA A 100 19.10 20.88 -10.83
N ASN A 101 20.24 20.74 -11.52
CA ASN A 101 20.30 20.61 -12.97
C ASN A 101 19.58 19.35 -13.52
N GLU A 102 19.47 18.29 -12.72
CA GLU A 102 18.69 17.10 -13.10
C GLU A 102 17.19 17.34 -12.93
N ARG A 103 16.76 18.14 -11.92
CA ARG A 103 15.34 18.43 -11.66
C ARG A 103 14.71 19.29 -12.77
N GLU A 104 15.49 20.15 -13.41
CA GLU A 104 15.05 21.07 -14.46
C GLU A 104 14.94 20.41 -15.85
N ARG A 105 15.26 19.13 -15.98
CA ARG A 105 15.15 18.42 -17.26
C ARG A 105 13.72 18.41 -17.79
N PRO A 106 13.49 18.50 -19.11
CA PRO A 106 12.16 18.46 -19.73
C PRO A 106 11.32 17.26 -19.33
N LEU A 107 11.96 16.13 -19.00
CA LEU A 107 11.34 14.91 -18.53
C LEU A 107 10.49 15.13 -17.26
N HIS A 108 10.91 16.07 -16.41
CA HIS A 108 10.23 16.36 -15.13
C HIS A 108 9.18 17.48 -15.25
N ARG A 109 8.88 17.97 -16.47
CA ARG A 109 7.86 19.01 -16.69
C ARG A 109 6.51 18.70 -16.05
N HIS A 110 6.16 17.43 -15.96
CA HIS A 110 4.87 16.95 -15.42
C HIS A 110 5.02 16.23 -14.09
N HIS A 111 6.06 16.54 -13.32
CA HIS A 111 6.39 15.86 -12.07
C HIS A 111 5.20 15.73 -11.09
N TYR A 112 4.52 16.83 -10.79
CA TYR A 112 3.35 16.80 -9.89
C TYR A 112 2.14 16.10 -10.51
N LYS A 113 2.00 16.11 -11.83
CA LYS A 113 0.95 15.34 -12.52
C LYS A 113 1.18 13.84 -12.40
N ALA A 114 2.44 13.39 -12.46
CA ALA A 114 2.78 11.99 -12.24
C ALA A 114 2.44 11.54 -10.81
N LEU A 115 2.73 12.38 -9.81
CA LEU A 115 2.36 12.10 -8.41
C LEU A 115 0.84 12.09 -8.19
N ALA A 116 0.10 12.96 -8.89
CA ALA A 116 -1.36 13.04 -8.80
C ALA A 116 -2.08 11.96 -9.64
N ALA A 117 -1.37 11.29 -10.55
CA ALA A 117 -1.98 10.35 -11.50
C ALA A 117 -2.89 9.28 -10.86
N PRO A 118 -2.52 8.61 -9.74
CA PRO A 118 -3.41 7.62 -9.13
C PRO A 118 -4.73 8.23 -8.65
N PHE A 119 -4.70 9.43 -8.06
CA PHE A 119 -5.91 10.08 -7.55
C PHE A 119 -6.84 10.51 -8.70
N VAL A 120 -6.25 11.09 -9.75
CA VAL A 120 -7.00 11.50 -10.96
C VAL A 120 -7.59 10.28 -11.68
N THR A 121 -6.93 9.12 -11.62
CA THR A 121 -7.42 7.87 -12.20
C THR A 121 -8.50 7.24 -11.32
N PHE A 122 -8.30 7.19 -10.00
CA PHE A 122 -9.23 6.55 -9.07
C PHE A 122 -10.62 7.17 -9.13
N VAL A 123 -10.71 8.50 -9.06
CA VAL A 123 -12.00 9.20 -8.93
C VAL A 123 -13.01 8.84 -10.04
N PRO A 124 -12.70 8.95 -11.34
CA PRO A 124 -13.67 8.58 -12.38
C PRO A 124 -13.95 7.09 -12.43
N LEU A 125 -12.96 6.23 -12.13
CA LEU A 125 -13.13 4.78 -12.14
C LEU A 125 -13.98 4.28 -10.98
N TYR A 126 -13.97 4.96 -9.84
CA TYR A 126 -14.80 4.60 -8.68
C TYR A 126 -16.30 4.63 -8.97
N PHE A 127 -16.75 5.47 -9.89
CA PHE A 127 -18.17 5.57 -10.27
C PHE A 127 -18.61 4.52 -11.31
N LEU A 128 -17.73 3.63 -11.74
CA LEU A 128 -18.10 2.52 -12.61
C LEU A 128 -18.77 1.39 -11.80
N PRO A 129 -19.66 0.59 -12.42
CA PRO A 129 -20.39 -0.48 -11.74
C PRO A 129 -19.50 -1.72 -11.50
N TRP A 130 -18.43 -1.59 -10.76
CA TRP A 130 -17.52 -2.66 -10.37
C TRP A 130 -17.10 -2.52 -8.91
N ASN A 131 -16.47 -3.58 -8.34
CA ASN A 131 -15.99 -3.54 -6.97
C ASN A 131 -14.91 -2.45 -6.79
N PRO A 132 -14.94 -1.65 -5.69
CA PRO A 132 -14.03 -0.53 -5.45
C PRO A 132 -12.54 -0.90 -5.39
N ILE A 133 -12.20 -2.17 -5.23
CA ILE A 133 -10.81 -2.63 -5.27
C ILE A 133 -10.17 -2.46 -6.65
N TYR A 134 -10.95 -2.66 -7.75
CA TYR A 134 -10.42 -2.55 -9.10
C TYR A 134 -9.98 -1.12 -9.47
N PRO A 135 -10.76 -0.05 -9.20
CA PRO A 135 -10.27 1.32 -9.31
C PRO A 135 -8.95 1.56 -8.57
N SER A 136 -8.80 1.02 -7.37
CA SER A 136 -7.59 1.18 -6.56
C SER A 136 -6.37 0.51 -7.21
N ILE A 137 -6.52 -0.74 -7.67
CA ILE A 137 -5.47 -1.48 -8.36
C ILE A 137 -5.04 -0.73 -9.63
N VAL A 138 -6.00 -0.33 -10.47
CA VAL A 138 -5.72 0.40 -11.72
C VAL A 138 -5.05 1.74 -11.43
N ALA A 139 -5.56 2.49 -10.46
CA ALA A 139 -5.01 3.79 -10.08
C ALA A 139 -3.55 3.69 -9.61
N MET A 140 -3.23 2.70 -8.77
CA MET A 140 -1.85 2.47 -8.31
C MET A 140 -0.93 2.02 -9.45
N ALA A 141 -1.41 1.16 -10.35
CA ALA A 141 -0.65 0.75 -11.54
C ALA A 141 -0.36 1.94 -12.48
N VAL A 142 -1.35 2.80 -12.73
CA VAL A 142 -1.19 4.04 -13.51
C VAL A 142 -0.23 4.99 -12.81
N GLY A 143 -0.34 5.15 -11.49
CA GLY A 143 0.57 5.96 -10.67
C GLY A 143 2.01 5.46 -10.75
N ALA A 144 2.23 4.15 -10.65
CA ALA A 144 3.55 3.53 -10.79
C ALA A 144 4.14 3.76 -12.20
N ALA A 145 3.32 3.59 -13.25
CA ALA A 145 3.74 3.86 -14.63
C ALA A 145 4.08 5.34 -14.83
N ALA A 146 3.25 6.26 -14.36
CA ALA A 146 3.48 7.70 -14.45
C ALA A 146 4.77 8.11 -13.70
N ASN A 147 5.03 7.50 -12.54
CA ASN A 147 6.25 7.72 -11.78
C ASN A 147 7.49 7.24 -12.54
N ILE A 148 7.45 6.06 -13.18
CA ILE A 148 8.56 5.56 -14.01
C ILE A 148 8.80 6.47 -15.23
N LEU A 149 7.75 6.94 -15.88
CA LEU A 149 7.86 7.85 -17.04
C LEU A 149 8.49 9.19 -16.64
N CYS A 150 8.16 9.71 -15.45
CA CYS A 150 8.76 10.95 -14.95
C CYS A 150 10.14 10.73 -14.33
N ARG A 151 10.36 9.61 -13.65
CA ARG A 151 11.58 9.26 -12.91
C ARG A 151 12.07 7.86 -13.31
N PRO A 152 12.63 7.70 -14.52
CA PRO A 152 13.14 6.40 -15.01
C PRO A 152 14.24 5.80 -14.14
N ASP A 153 14.94 6.64 -13.37
CA ASP A 153 15.92 6.22 -12.37
C ASP A 153 15.32 5.34 -11.26
N LEU A 154 14.02 5.45 -11.00
CA LEU A 154 13.30 4.67 -10.00
C LEU A 154 12.69 3.35 -10.54
N LYS A 155 12.84 3.03 -11.84
CA LYS A 155 12.17 1.88 -12.46
C LYS A 155 12.44 0.54 -11.75
N TRP A 156 13.70 0.30 -11.37
CA TRP A 156 14.07 -0.94 -10.68
C TRP A 156 13.50 -0.97 -9.25
N LYS A 157 13.51 0.17 -8.57
CA LYS A 157 12.89 0.30 -7.25
C LYS A 157 11.39 0.04 -7.32
N THR A 158 10.72 0.58 -8.33
CA THR A 158 9.28 0.35 -8.56
C THR A 158 8.98 -1.13 -8.79
N GLY A 159 9.66 -1.78 -9.74
CA GLY A 159 9.38 -3.19 -10.06
C GLY A 159 9.72 -4.15 -8.92
N ILE A 160 10.94 -4.05 -8.40
CA ILE A 160 11.40 -4.93 -7.30
C ILE A 160 10.64 -4.60 -6.00
N GLY A 161 10.37 -3.33 -5.72
CA GLY A 161 9.57 -2.91 -4.55
C GLY A 161 8.17 -3.49 -4.57
N GLY A 162 7.52 -3.53 -5.75
CA GLY A 162 6.24 -4.20 -5.94
C GLY A 162 6.31 -5.70 -5.62
N LEU A 163 7.31 -6.39 -6.14
CA LEU A 163 7.49 -7.82 -5.88
C LEU A 163 7.79 -8.11 -4.40
N LEU A 164 8.66 -7.32 -3.78
CA LEU A 164 8.98 -7.49 -2.36
C LEU A 164 7.74 -7.27 -1.48
N PHE A 165 6.95 -6.25 -1.79
CA PHE A 165 5.74 -5.98 -1.04
C PHE A 165 4.67 -7.05 -1.26
N LEU A 166 4.53 -7.58 -2.49
CA LEU A 166 3.66 -8.72 -2.78
C LEU A 166 4.01 -9.92 -1.88
N ILE A 167 5.29 -10.29 -1.81
CA ILE A 167 5.75 -11.41 -0.98
C ILE A 167 5.45 -11.13 0.50
N TYR A 168 5.77 -9.93 0.98
CA TYR A 168 5.52 -9.52 2.35
C TYR A 168 4.03 -9.58 2.71
N TYR A 169 3.18 -9.08 1.83
CA TYR A 169 1.74 -9.06 2.03
C TYR A 169 1.11 -10.45 1.94
N ALA A 170 1.60 -11.30 1.02
CA ALA A 170 1.18 -12.69 0.95
C ALA A 170 1.52 -13.46 2.25
N LEU A 171 2.70 -13.21 2.84
CA LEU A 171 3.05 -13.77 4.14
C LEU A 171 2.13 -13.29 5.26
N PHE A 172 1.70 -12.03 5.21
CA PHE A 172 0.68 -11.51 6.12
C PHE A 172 -0.65 -12.26 5.98
N LEU A 173 -1.15 -12.45 4.74
CA LEU A 173 -2.40 -13.19 4.51
C LEU A 173 -2.28 -14.66 4.97
N VAL A 174 -1.14 -15.30 4.75
CA VAL A 174 -0.87 -16.66 5.27
C VAL A 174 -0.95 -16.68 6.79
N GLY A 175 -0.32 -15.73 7.46
CA GLY A 175 -0.35 -15.64 8.91
C GLY A 175 -1.77 -15.37 9.45
N LEU A 176 -2.52 -14.48 8.79
CA LEU A 176 -3.91 -14.16 9.10
C LEU A 176 -4.78 -15.43 9.05
N GLU A 177 -4.76 -16.12 7.92
CA GLU A 177 -5.57 -17.32 7.71
C GLU A 177 -5.14 -18.49 8.63
N TRP A 178 -3.83 -18.63 8.89
CA TRP A 178 -3.32 -19.64 9.81
C TRP A 178 -3.78 -19.41 11.26
N SER A 179 -3.82 -18.15 11.70
CA SER A 179 -4.22 -17.79 13.08
C SER A 179 -5.73 -17.72 13.28
N ALA A 180 -6.47 -17.47 12.22
CA ALA A 180 -7.93 -17.38 12.20
C ALA A 180 -8.50 -18.09 10.95
N PRO A 181 -8.53 -19.42 10.91
CA PRO A 181 -8.95 -20.18 9.74
C PRO A 181 -10.32 -19.78 9.22
N GLY A 182 -10.45 -19.56 7.90
CA GLY A 182 -11.66 -19.11 7.24
C GLY A 182 -12.00 -17.64 7.49
N TYR A 183 -11.08 -16.84 8.03
CA TYR A 183 -11.32 -15.42 8.25
C TYR A 183 -11.50 -14.66 6.94
N ILE A 184 -10.70 -14.98 5.92
CA ILE A 184 -10.82 -14.36 4.60
C ILE A 184 -12.20 -14.62 4.01
N ASP A 185 -12.68 -15.87 4.06
CA ASP A 185 -14.01 -16.24 3.53
C ASP A 185 -15.18 -15.54 4.23
N ARG A 186 -15.01 -15.16 5.51
CA ARG A 186 -16.06 -14.49 6.29
C ARG A 186 -16.05 -12.98 6.16
N VAL A 187 -14.90 -12.39 5.85
CA VAL A 187 -14.71 -10.93 5.92
C VAL A 187 -14.69 -10.28 4.54
N TRP A 188 -14.10 -10.96 3.53
CA TRP A 188 -14.12 -10.45 2.16
C TRP A 188 -15.43 -10.82 1.44
N ASN A 189 -15.95 -9.89 0.66
CA ASN A 189 -17.11 -10.14 -0.20
C ASN A 189 -16.67 -10.87 -1.47
N LEU A 190 -16.27 -12.14 -1.34
CA LEU A 190 -15.70 -12.94 -2.43
C LEU A 190 -16.64 -13.07 -3.63
N SER A 191 -17.97 -12.97 -3.39
CA SER A 191 -18.98 -13.02 -4.45
C SER A 191 -18.96 -11.80 -5.38
N ALA A 192 -18.41 -10.68 -4.92
CA ALA A 192 -18.25 -9.44 -5.68
C ALA A 192 -16.87 -9.29 -6.34
N LEU A 193 -16.03 -10.32 -6.24
CA LEU A 193 -14.68 -10.39 -6.80
C LEU A 193 -14.64 -11.32 -8.03
N SER A 194 -13.46 -11.46 -8.64
CA SER A 194 -13.28 -12.31 -9.85
C SER A 194 -13.51 -13.81 -9.59
N GLY A 195 -13.51 -14.25 -8.34
CA GLY A 195 -13.56 -15.67 -7.95
C GLY A 195 -12.25 -16.42 -8.19
N ILE A 196 -11.18 -15.73 -8.62
CA ILE A 196 -9.87 -16.33 -8.83
C ILE A 196 -9.09 -16.27 -7.51
N ASN A 197 -8.72 -17.44 -6.98
CA ASN A 197 -7.93 -17.54 -5.76
C ASN A 197 -6.59 -18.22 -6.05
N ILE A 198 -5.52 -17.72 -5.45
CA ILE A 198 -4.22 -18.39 -5.40
C ILE A 198 -4.08 -18.97 -4.00
N ALA A 199 -4.30 -20.29 -3.89
CA ALA A 199 -4.61 -20.97 -2.65
C ALA A 199 -5.93 -20.39 -2.03
N PHE A 200 -5.86 -19.78 -0.88
CA PHE A 200 -6.99 -19.11 -0.22
C PHE A 200 -7.01 -17.58 -0.42
N MET A 201 -5.99 -17.03 -1.08
CA MET A 201 -5.85 -15.58 -1.27
C MET A 201 -6.57 -15.13 -2.53
N PRO A 202 -7.54 -14.18 -2.44
CA PRO A 202 -8.14 -13.57 -3.61
C PRO A 202 -7.09 -12.91 -4.51
N LEU A 203 -7.23 -13.06 -5.81
CA LEU A 203 -6.33 -12.45 -6.79
C LEU A 203 -6.23 -10.94 -6.60
N GLU A 204 -7.32 -10.30 -6.22
CA GLU A 204 -7.43 -8.86 -5.99
C GLU A 204 -6.50 -8.39 -4.88
N GLU A 205 -6.34 -9.18 -3.80
CA GLU A 205 -5.40 -8.88 -2.72
C GLU A 205 -3.95 -8.88 -3.21
N LEU A 206 -3.60 -9.84 -4.06
CA LEU A 206 -2.26 -9.95 -4.62
C LEU A 206 -1.98 -8.84 -5.64
N LEU A 207 -2.99 -8.47 -6.44
CA LEU A 207 -2.92 -7.32 -7.37
C LEU A 207 -2.84 -5.99 -6.61
N PHE A 208 -3.60 -5.84 -5.53
CA PHE A 208 -3.46 -4.69 -4.63
C PHE A 208 -2.03 -4.62 -4.08
N ALA A 209 -1.52 -5.70 -3.53
CA ALA A 209 -0.20 -5.73 -2.92
C ALA A 209 0.91 -5.35 -3.91
N ILE A 210 0.93 -5.96 -5.11
CA ILE A 210 1.97 -5.65 -6.09
C ILE A 210 1.87 -4.22 -6.59
N THR A 211 0.67 -3.70 -6.89
CA THR A 211 0.49 -2.34 -7.41
C THR A 211 0.73 -1.28 -6.34
N PHE A 212 0.31 -1.53 -5.10
CA PHE A 212 0.65 -0.70 -3.95
C PHE A 212 2.17 -0.62 -3.76
N GLY A 213 2.85 -1.77 -3.72
CA GLY A 213 4.29 -1.82 -3.58
C GLY A 213 5.02 -1.11 -4.72
N MET A 214 4.56 -1.27 -5.97
CA MET A 214 5.12 -0.58 -7.13
C MET A 214 5.01 0.94 -7.00
N TYR A 215 3.83 1.44 -6.67
CA TYR A 215 3.61 2.88 -6.56
C TYR A 215 4.34 3.45 -5.32
N TRP A 216 4.13 2.81 -4.16
CA TRP A 216 4.59 3.34 -2.88
C TRP A 216 6.11 3.26 -2.68
N ALA A 217 6.77 2.27 -3.28
CA ALA A 217 8.23 2.14 -3.19
C ALA A 217 8.98 3.42 -3.63
N GLY A 218 8.45 4.15 -4.62
CA GLY A 218 9.11 5.33 -5.19
C GLY A 218 8.56 6.68 -4.73
N VAL A 219 7.42 6.72 -4.03
CA VAL A 219 6.71 7.98 -3.71
C VAL A 219 7.57 8.94 -2.90
N TYR A 220 8.27 8.47 -1.88
CA TYR A 220 9.14 9.31 -1.05
C TYR A 220 10.24 9.97 -1.89
N GLU A 221 10.96 9.21 -2.68
CA GLU A 221 12.04 9.70 -3.53
C GLU A 221 11.51 10.64 -4.61
N HIS A 222 10.38 10.31 -5.20
CA HIS A 222 9.75 11.15 -6.21
C HIS A 222 9.35 12.50 -5.59
N PHE A 223 8.59 12.49 -4.51
CA PHE A 223 8.09 13.71 -3.85
C PHE A 223 9.22 14.58 -3.29
N THR A 224 10.23 13.98 -2.66
CA THR A 224 11.32 14.69 -2.00
C THR A 224 12.54 14.96 -2.89
N TRP A 225 12.46 14.63 -4.18
CA TRP A 225 13.56 14.75 -5.12
C TRP A 225 14.82 14.02 -4.65
N ARG A 226 14.66 12.75 -4.30
CA ARG A 226 15.76 11.87 -3.95
C ARG A 226 15.92 10.76 -4.98
N LYS A 227 17.11 10.15 -5.05
CA LYS A 227 17.42 8.97 -5.86
C LYS A 227 18.19 7.94 -5.01
N CYS A 228 18.12 6.66 -5.40
CA CYS A 228 18.78 5.53 -4.75
C CYS A 228 19.76 4.87 -5.72
#